data_79e16f320067cd7c77c04e9850e541e4
#
_entry.id   79e16f320067cd7c77c04e9850e541e4
#
_cell.length_a   1.000
_cell.length_b   1.000
_cell.length_c   1.000
_cell.angle_alpha   90.00
_cell.angle_beta   90.00
_cell.angle_gamma   90.00
#
_symmetry.space_group_name_H-M   'P 1'
#
loop_
_entity.id
_entity.type
_entity.pdbx_description
1 polymer ?
#
loop_
_entity_poly.entity_id
_entity_poly.type
_entity_poly.pdbx_seq_one_letter_code
_entity_poly.pdbx_strand_id
1 'polypeptide(L)'
;MLGVPIYPGAQFIRSYDAGRGQRYYIFGSAASFVDLVGFYRNVLKDKGELVYDVPATHEFDVGKYNENTMAFPPGVTIKDFQSDVSRGFPNPNPGGQPARFPTIIQIVPVVAR
;
A
#
# COMPACT_ATOMS: atom_id res chain seq x y z
N MET A 1 -6.25 13.49 2.95
CA MET A 1 -6.58 12.18 3.52
C MET A 1 -6.81 11.18 2.40
N LEU A 2 -6.27 9.99 2.55
CA LEU A 2 -6.38 8.97 1.50
C LEU A 2 -7.59 8.05 1.68
N GLY A 3 -8.32 8.19 2.78
CA GLY A 3 -9.49 7.36 3.08
C GLY A 3 -9.16 6.01 3.69
N VAL A 4 -7.87 5.71 3.84
CA VAL A 4 -7.38 4.53 4.55
C VAL A 4 -6.28 4.95 5.50
N PRO A 5 -6.13 4.28 6.65
CA PRO A 5 -5.05 4.65 7.57
C PRO A 5 -3.69 4.29 6.99
N ILE A 6 -2.68 5.09 7.33
CA ILE A 6 -1.30 4.83 6.95
C ILE A 6 -0.62 4.18 8.16
N TYR A 7 0.08 3.08 7.93
CA TYR A 7 0.77 2.38 9.01
C TYR A 7 1.72 3.34 9.73
N PRO A 8 1.70 3.39 11.07
CA PRO A 8 2.55 4.31 11.82
C PRO A 8 4.03 4.12 11.48
N GLY A 9 4.72 5.21 11.19
CA GLY A 9 6.12 5.17 10.82
C GLY A 9 6.40 4.90 9.35
N ALA A 10 5.38 4.61 8.55
CA ALA A 10 5.57 4.44 7.11
C ALA A 10 6.03 5.77 6.48
N GLN A 11 6.95 5.69 5.55
CA GLN A 11 7.54 6.86 4.91
C GLN A 11 7.04 6.98 3.48
N PHE A 12 6.59 8.17 3.11
CA PHE A 12 6.14 8.43 1.74
C PHE A 12 7.33 8.36 0.79
N ILE A 13 7.18 7.59 -0.27
CA ILE A 13 8.21 7.46 -1.31
C ILE A 13 7.85 8.32 -2.52
N ARG A 14 6.69 8.07 -3.12
CA ARG A 14 6.31 8.71 -4.38
C ARG A 14 4.83 8.50 -4.66
N SER A 15 4.25 9.40 -5.46
CA SER A 15 2.92 9.18 -6.02
C SER A 15 3.02 9.12 -7.54
N TYR A 16 2.04 8.46 -8.14
CA TYR A 16 1.97 8.29 -9.59
C TYR A 16 0.56 8.61 -10.09
N ASP A 17 0.50 9.19 -11.29
CA ASP A 17 -0.75 9.38 -11.98
C ASP A 17 -1.21 8.02 -12.53
N ALA A 18 -2.38 7.59 -12.12
CA ALA A 18 -2.94 6.31 -12.55
C ALA A 18 -3.86 6.45 -13.76
N GLY A 19 -4.09 7.68 -14.23
CA GLY A 19 -5.07 7.96 -15.27
C GLY A 19 -6.45 8.22 -14.70
N ARG A 20 -7.34 8.79 -15.52
CA ARG A 20 -8.73 9.09 -15.14
C ARG A 20 -8.86 9.98 -13.91
N GLY A 21 -7.85 10.85 -13.69
CA GLY A 21 -7.84 11.73 -12.52
C GLY A 21 -7.47 11.05 -11.21
N GLN A 22 -7.07 9.80 -11.27
CA GLN A 22 -6.68 9.00 -10.12
C GLN A 22 -5.18 9.05 -9.90
N ARG A 23 -4.75 9.00 -8.64
CA ARG A 23 -3.34 8.84 -8.29
C ARG A 23 -3.23 7.69 -7.29
N TYR A 24 -2.07 7.04 -7.27
CA TYR A 24 -1.76 6.10 -6.20
C TYR A 24 -0.47 6.52 -5.50
N TYR A 25 -0.33 6.10 -4.26
CA TYR A 25 0.73 6.56 -3.36
C TYR A 25 1.51 5.37 -2.85
N ILE A 26 2.83 5.49 -2.86
CA ILE A 26 3.73 4.43 -2.42
C ILE A 26 4.42 4.86 -1.14
N PHE A 27 4.32 4.00 -0.12
CA PHE A 27 5.00 4.19 1.17
C PHE A 27 5.92 3.01 1.43
N GLY A 28 7.03 3.27 2.09
CA GLY A 28 7.92 2.22 2.56
C GLY A 28 7.81 2.07 4.07
N SER A 29 7.93 0.86 4.56
CA SER A 29 7.88 0.58 5.99
C SER A 29 9.03 -0.32 6.41
N ALA A 30 9.55 -0.06 7.61
CA ALA A 30 10.55 -0.93 8.24
C ALA A 30 9.90 -2.16 8.89
N ALA A 31 8.57 -2.17 9.01
CA ALA A 31 7.85 -3.31 9.57
C ALA A 31 7.80 -4.48 8.58
N SER A 32 7.59 -5.67 9.11
CA SER A 32 7.51 -6.86 8.28
C SER A 32 6.20 -6.90 7.50
N PHE A 33 6.20 -7.69 6.43
CA PHE A 33 4.99 -7.94 5.65
C PHE A 33 3.86 -8.48 6.52
N VAL A 34 4.17 -9.42 7.40
CA VAL A 34 3.18 -10.03 8.30
C VAL A 34 2.56 -8.98 9.22
N ASP A 35 3.37 -8.09 9.77
CA ASP A 35 2.87 -7.03 10.66
C ASP A 35 1.96 -6.06 9.91
N LEU A 36 2.31 -5.69 8.69
CA LEU A 36 1.50 -4.79 7.88
C LEU A 36 0.18 -5.43 7.45
N VAL A 37 0.22 -6.69 7.03
CA VAL A 37 -1.00 -7.42 6.68
C VAL A 37 -1.92 -7.51 7.89
N GLY A 38 -1.38 -7.81 9.07
CA GLY A 38 -2.15 -7.87 10.30
C GLY A 38 -2.80 -6.54 10.65
N PHE A 39 -2.04 -5.45 10.51
CA PHE A 39 -2.55 -4.10 10.78
C PHE A 39 -3.73 -3.77 9.86
N TYR A 40 -3.57 -3.95 8.54
CA TYR A 40 -4.62 -3.59 7.59
C TYR A 40 -5.80 -4.54 7.65
N ARG A 41 -5.57 -5.81 7.93
CA ARG A 41 -6.68 -6.75 8.15
C ARG A 41 -7.54 -6.31 9.32
N ASN A 42 -6.91 -5.81 10.38
CA ASN A 42 -7.62 -5.35 11.57
C ASN A 42 -8.35 -4.03 11.35
N VAL A 43 -7.68 -3.03 10.78
CA VAL A 43 -8.28 -1.70 10.61
C VAL A 43 -9.30 -1.64 9.47
N LEU A 44 -9.23 -2.55 8.51
CA LEU A 44 -10.13 -2.58 7.36
C LEU A 44 -11.18 -3.69 7.43
N LYS A 45 -11.27 -4.42 8.55
CA LYS A 45 -12.13 -5.60 8.65
C LYS A 45 -13.61 -5.31 8.33
N ASP A 46 -14.08 -4.09 8.59
CA ASP A 46 -15.46 -3.70 8.33
C ASP A 46 -15.63 -2.91 7.03
N LYS A 47 -14.54 -2.52 6.37
CA LYS A 47 -14.56 -1.63 5.22
C LYS A 47 -13.85 -2.21 4.01
N GLY A 48 -12.90 -3.09 4.23
CA GLY A 48 -12.07 -3.64 3.17
C GLY A 48 -12.42 -5.07 2.87
N GLU A 49 -12.23 -5.44 1.62
CA GLU A 49 -12.40 -6.82 1.17
C GLU A 49 -11.04 -7.33 0.73
N LEU A 50 -10.62 -8.47 1.28
CA LEU A 50 -9.38 -9.11 0.86
C LEU A 50 -9.63 -9.78 -0.48
N VAL A 51 -9.03 -9.22 -1.54
CA VAL A 51 -9.25 -9.71 -2.90
C VAL A 51 -8.05 -10.45 -3.46
N TYR A 52 -6.89 -10.32 -2.81
CA TYR A 52 -5.68 -10.96 -3.28
C TYR A 52 -4.83 -11.37 -2.09
N ASP A 53 -4.55 -12.66 -1.99
CA ASP A 53 -3.81 -13.21 -0.87
C ASP A 53 -2.89 -14.31 -1.40
N VAL A 54 -1.71 -13.90 -1.86
CA VAL A 54 -0.68 -14.83 -2.31
C VAL A 54 0.62 -14.47 -1.60
N PRO A 55 1.59 -15.37 -1.57
CA PRO A 55 2.90 -15.03 -1.02
C PRO A 55 3.42 -13.75 -1.64
N ALA A 56 3.94 -12.87 -0.81
CA ALA A 56 4.53 -11.58 -1.17
C ALA A 56 3.55 -10.48 -1.59
N THR A 57 2.24 -10.73 -1.63
CA THR A 57 1.27 -9.67 -1.97
C THR A 57 -0.08 -9.91 -1.30
N HIS A 58 -0.57 -8.87 -0.62
CA HIS A 58 -1.95 -8.82 -0.11
C HIS A 58 -2.61 -7.54 -0.60
N GLU A 59 -3.82 -7.65 -1.11
CA GLU A 59 -4.59 -6.50 -1.57
C GLU A 59 -5.95 -6.47 -0.88
N PHE A 60 -6.29 -5.30 -0.32
CA PHE A 60 -7.59 -5.03 0.31
C PHE A 60 -8.28 -3.93 -0.49
N ASP A 61 -9.42 -4.22 -1.10
CA ASP A 61 -10.23 -3.21 -1.75
C ASP A 61 -11.16 -2.55 -0.73
N VAL A 62 -11.28 -1.23 -0.81
CA VAL A 62 -12.13 -0.44 0.09
C VAL A 62 -13.05 0.40 -0.77
N GLY A 63 -14.36 0.25 -0.56
CA GLY A 63 -15.35 0.95 -1.36
C GLY A 63 -15.61 0.23 -2.68
N LYS A 64 -16.21 0.95 -3.62
CA LYS A 64 -16.62 0.36 -4.90
C LYS A 64 -15.72 0.79 -6.03
N TYR A 65 -15.38 -0.15 -6.87
CA TYR A 65 -14.68 0.13 -8.11
C TYR A 65 -15.68 0.56 -9.19
N ASN A 66 -15.41 1.69 -9.83
CA ASN A 66 -16.19 2.16 -10.96
C ASN A 66 -15.28 2.25 -12.18
N GLU A 67 -15.41 1.30 -13.09
CA GLU A 67 -14.54 1.21 -14.26
C GLU A 67 -14.66 2.39 -15.21
N ASN A 68 -15.77 3.16 -15.12
CA ASN A 68 -15.96 4.34 -15.97
C ASN A 68 -15.15 5.54 -15.51
N THR A 69 -14.82 5.62 -14.23
CA THR A 69 -14.16 6.78 -13.64
C THR A 69 -12.87 6.44 -12.89
N MET A 70 -12.55 5.17 -12.76
CA MET A 70 -11.39 4.72 -11.99
C MET A 70 -10.54 3.80 -12.84
N ALA A 71 -9.22 3.98 -12.73
CA ALA A 71 -8.25 3.06 -13.35
C ALA A 71 -8.03 1.83 -12.46
N PHE A 72 -8.09 2.03 -11.12
CA PHE A 72 -7.87 0.96 -10.15
C PHE A 72 -8.90 1.01 -9.04
N PRO A 73 -9.24 -0.13 -8.42
CA PRO A 73 -10.07 -0.14 -7.23
C PRO A 73 -9.40 0.63 -6.10
N PRO A 74 -10.14 1.45 -5.34
CA PRO A 74 -9.58 2.08 -4.14
C PRO A 74 -9.19 1.00 -3.12
N GLY A 75 -8.08 1.21 -2.44
CA GLY A 75 -7.66 0.26 -1.43
C GLY A 75 -6.18 0.29 -1.13
N VAL A 76 -5.72 -0.77 -0.50
CA VAL A 76 -4.34 -0.92 -0.04
C VAL A 76 -3.77 -2.24 -0.56
N THR A 77 -2.57 -2.16 -1.14
CA THR A 77 -1.82 -3.35 -1.54
C THR A 77 -0.50 -3.36 -0.77
N ILE A 78 -0.19 -4.46 -0.13
CA ILE A 78 1.03 -4.63 0.65
C ILE A 78 1.92 -5.63 -0.09
N LYS A 79 3.16 -5.23 -0.33
CA LYS A 79 4.12 -6.02 -1.09
C LYS A 79 5.36 -6.30 -0.25
N ASP A 80 5.75 -7.56 -0.20
CA ASP A 80 6.96 -8.01 0.49
C ASP A 80 8.13 -7.97 -0.47
N PHE A 81 9.13 -7.17 -0.15
CA PHE A 81 10.35 -7.06 -0.94
C PHE A 81 11.55 -7.72 -0.28
N GLN A 82 11.36 -8.32 0.89
CA GLN A 82 12.44 -9.01 1.59
C GLN A 82 12.39 -10.50 1.31
N SER A 83 13.46 -11.01 0.71
CA SER A 83 13.57 -12.42 0.37
C SER A 83 15.05 -12.80 0.31
N ASP A 84 15.33 -14.04 -0.07
CA ASP A 84 16.70 -14.51 -0.22
C ASP A 84 17.46 -13.76 -1.33
N VAL A 85 16.73 -13.23 -2.31
CA VAL A 85 17.32 -12.52 -3.45
C VAL A 85 17.13 -11.02 -3.38
N SER A 86 16.35 -10.51 -2.42
CA SER A 86 16.09 -9.08 -2.27
C SER A 86 16.18 -8.66 -0.81
N ARG A 87 16.86 -7.56 -0.55
CA ARG A 87 16.97 -7.00 0.80
C ARG A 87 16.00 -5.86 1.05
N GLY A 88 14.97 -5.76 0.23
CA GLY A 88 13.95 -4.74 0.34
C GLY A 88 14.06 -3.69 -0.76
N PHE A 89 13.07 -2.80 -0.77
CA PHE A 89 12.97 -1.70 -1.73
C PHE A 89 13.91 -0.57 -1.31
N PRO A 90 14.78 -0.04 -2.21
CA PRO A 90 15.70 1.03 -1.83
C PRO A 90 14.98 2.28 -1.36
N ASN A 91 15.48 2.88 -0.27
CA ASN A 91 14.99 4.18 0.17
C ASN A 91 15.48 5.24 -0.82
N PRO A 92 14.58 5.98 -1.47
CA PRO A 92 14.99 6.97 -2.45
C PRO A 92 15.59 8.23 -1.84
N ASN A 93 15.47 8.42 -0.54
CA ASN A 93 16.00 9.59 0.15
C ASN A 93 17.47 9.35 0.51
N PRO A 94 18.42 10.12 -0.03
CA PRO A 94 19.83 9.95 0.31
C PRO A 94 20.05 10.06 1.82
N GLY A 95 20.72 9.05 2.40
CA GLY A 95 20.94 9.00 3.85
C GLY A 95 19.70 8.68 4.66
N GLY A 96 18.57 8.36 4.03
CA GLY A 96 17.35 8.00 4.72
C GLY A 96 17.45 6.70 5.50
N GLN A 97 16.64 6.57 6.54
CA GLN A 97 16.59 5.38 7.37
C GLN A 97 15.18 4.79 7.36
N PRO A 98 15.03 3.50 7.19
CA PRO A 98 16.10 2.55 6.83
C PRO A 98 16.61 2.77 5.41
N ALA A 99 17.79 2.26 5.11
CA ALA A 99 18.34 2.39 3.77
C ALA A 99 17.51 1.61 2.72
N ARG A 100 16.84 0.56 3.16
CA ARG A 100 15.95 -0.24 2.32
C ARG A 100 14.73 -0.62 3.13
N PHE A 101 13.57 -0.62 2.47
CA PHE A 101 12.31 -1.00 3.11
C PHE A 101 12.01 -2.47 2.83
N PRO A 102 11.80 -3.30 3.85
CA PRO A 102 11.38 -4.69 3.60
C PRO A 102 9.99 -4.79 2.99
N THR A 103 9.14 -3.78 3.21
CA THR A 103 7.74 -3.83 2.81
C THR A 103 7.32 -2.51 2.19
N ILE A 104 6.51 -2.60 1.13
CA ILE A 104 5.94 -1.45 0.43
C ILE A 104 4.44 -1.48 0.57
N ILE A 105 3.84 -0.31 0.79
CA ILE A 105 2.40 -0.12 0.88
C ILE A 105 2.00 0.76 -0.29
N GLN A 106 1.10 0.27 -1.13
CA GLN A 106 0.54 1.04 -2.23
C GLN A 106 -0.91 1.37 -1.90
N ILE A 107 -1.24 2.65 -1.93
CA ILE A 107 -2.59 3.12 -1.60
C ILE A 107 -3.21 3.81 -2.81
N VAL A 108 -4.39 3.33 -3.22
CA VAL A 108 -5.28 4.02 -4.14
C VAL A 108 -6.35 4.66 -3.25
N PRO A 109 -6.42 6.01 -3.20
CA PRO A 109 -7.31 6.68 -2.25
C PRO A 109 -8.78 6.35 -2.45
N VAL A 110 -9.51 6.32 -1.33
CA VAL A 110 -10.96 6.23 -1.34
C VAL A 110 -11.49 7.64 -1.48
N VAL A 111 -12.23 7.89 -2.55
CA VAL A 111 -12.82 9.21 -2.79
C VAL A 111 -14.17 9.25 -2.10
N ALA A 112 -14.31 10.18 -1.16
CA ALA A 112 -15.59 10.43 -0.50
C ALA A 112 -16.55 11.13 -1.46
N ARG A 113 -17.79 10.69 -1.44
CA ARG A 113 -18.83 11.30 -2.26
C ARG A 113 -20.05 11.61 -1.46
#